data_489b7776d5905a1c3af29dfa9911a565
#
_entry.id   489b7776d5905a1c3af29dfa9911a565
#
_cell.length_a   1.000
_cell.length_b   1.000
_cell.length_c   1.000
_cell.angle_alpha   90.00
_cell.angle_beta   90.00
_cell.angle_gamma   90.00
#
_symmetry.space_group_name_H-M   'P 1'
#
loop_
_entity.id
_entity.type
_entity.pdbx_description
1 polymer ?
#
loop_
_entity_poly.entity_id
_entity_poly.type
_entity_poly.pdbx_seq_one_letter_code
_entity_poly.pdbx_strand_id
1 'polypeptide(L)'
;YAQRKNNREPIVPIHPELKEDLDEILAPTYHLIVYQEQIMSIARKLAGYTLGGADLLRRAMGKKKKHILEENFIPFQAGMREHGYSDDAIQTLWDVMVPFAGYAFNKSHAAGYGLVSYWTAYLKANYPAEYGAALLTSVGDDKDKMAMYLADMRAQHINVLPPDVNASSLEFTAVGEDIRFGLGAIRNVGANAGAVFLSAAEEIGTESNCFTFLDQVS
;
A
#
# COMPACT_ATOMS: atom_id res chain seq x y z
N TYR A 1 7.59 3.50 16.79
CA TYR A 1 6.19 3.06 16.80
C TYR A 1 6.03 1.69 17.46
N ALA A 2 6.70 0.63 16.95
CA ALA A 2 6.61 -0.72 17.52
C ALA A 2 7.02 -0.78 18.99
N GLN A 3 8.06 -0.06 19.38
CA GLN A 3 8.54 0.00 20.76
C GLN A 3 7.50 0.64 21.68
N ARG A 4 6.85 1.74 21.27
CA ARG A 4 5.76 2.37 22.03
C ARG A 4 4.49 1.51 22.10
N LYS A 5 4.17 0.81 21.01
CA LYS A 5 3.06 -0.13 21.00
C LYS A 5 3.20 -1.17 22.12
N ASN A 6 4.41 -1.65 22.37
CA ASN A 6 4.68 -2.66 23.39
C ASN A 6 4.75 -2.06 24.80
N ASN A 7 5.40 -0.91 24.98
CA ASN A 7 5.67 -0.33 26.30
C ASN A 7 4.62 0.68 26.77
N ARG A 8 3.79 1.22 25.88
CA ARG A 8 2.75 2.25 26.13
C ARG A 8 3.25 3.55 26.77
N GLU A 9 4.55 3.74 26.87
CA GLU A 9 5.16 4.96 27.44
C GLU A 9 5.58 5.96 26.35
N PRO A 10 5.40 7.27 26.56
CA PRO A 10 5.85 8.28 25.62
C PRO A 10 7.39 8.33 25.60
N ILE A 11 7.99 8.15 24.39
CA ILE A 11 9.46 8.26 24.21
C ILE A 11 9.92 9.71 24.36
N VAL A 12 9.05 10.67 24.00
CA VAL A 12 9.27 12.10 24.21
C VAL A 12 8.28 12.56 25.27
N PRO A 13 8.73 13.22 26.34
CA PRO A 13 7.83 13.79 27.32
C PRO A 13 6.91 14.80 26.62
N ILE A 14 5.61 14.56 26.71
CA ILE A 14 4.63 15.56 26.30
C ILE A 14 4.56 16.59 27.42
N HIS A 15 4.61 17.88 27.04
CA HIS A 15 4.46 18.95 28.04
C HIS A 15 3.12 18.77 28.80
N PRO A 16 3.08 18.90 30.13
CA PRO A 16 1.88 18.62 30.92
C PRO A 16 0.62 19.36 30.43
N GLU A 17 0.78 20.62 30.04
CA GLU A 17 -0.32 21.45 29.52
C GLU A 17 -0.94 20.90 28.21
N LEU A 18 -0.16 20.16 27.43
CA LEU A 18 -0.58 19.65 26.12
C LEU A 18 -1.14 18.22 26.20
N LYS A 19 -1.02 17.57 27.35
CA LYS A 19 -1.26 16.12 27.45
C LYS A 19 -2.68 15.75 27.08
N GLU A 20 -3.68 16.39 27.65
CA GLU A 20 -5.09 16.07 27.45
C GLU A 20 -5.52 16.32 26.01
N ASP A 21 -5.15 17.46 25.43
CA ASP A 21 -5.51 17.85 24.09
C ASP A 21 -4.81 17.01 23.02
N LEU A 22 -3.57 16.61 23.26
CA LEU A 22 -2.81 15.73 22.35
C LEU A 22 -3.24 14.28 22.50
N ASP A 23 -3.68 13.82 23.66
CA ASP A 23 -4.18 12.46 23.86
C ASP A 23 -5.31 12.14 22.89
N GLU A 24 -6.31 13.02 22.77
CA GLU A 24 -7.41 12.84 21.84
C GLU A 24 -6.94 12.65 20.37
N ILE A 25 -5.95 13.43 19.95
CA ILE A 25 -5.44 13.40 18.56
C ILE A 25 -4.48 12.23 18.33
N LEU A 26 -3.64 11.92 19.30
CA LEU A 26 -2.50 11.01 19.15
C LEU A 26 -2.70 9.62 19.75
N ALA A 27 -3.73 9.40 20.58
CA ALA A 27 -4.01 8.09 21.18
C ALA A 27 -4.07 6.95 20.14
N PRO A 28 -4.71 7.11 18.96
CA PRO A 28 -4.77 6.05 17.94
C PRO A 28 -3.39 5.65 17.38
N THR A 29 -2.38 6.49 17.53
CA THR A 29 -1.00 6.27 17.07
C THR A 29 0.00 6.17 18.22
N TYR A 30 -0.46 5.79 19.41
CA TYR A 30 0.38 5.62 20.61
C TYR A 30 1.19 6.87 20.95
N HIS A 31 0.55 8.04 20.89
CA HIS A 31 1.12 9.36 21.16
C HIS A 31 2.29 9.77 20.24
N LEU A 32 2.31 9.23 19.02
CA LEU A 32 3.25 9.64 17.96
C LEU A 32 2.51 10.40 16.86
N ILE A 33 3.14 11.45 16.36
CA ILE A 33 2.72 12.06 15.10
C ILE A 33 3.15 11.13 13.97
N VAL A 34 2.18 10.53 13.29
CA VAL A 34 2.39 9.64 12.14
C VAL A 34 1.77 10.24 10.88
N TYR A 35 0.57 10.82 11.02
CA TYR A 35 -0.19 11.31 9.90
C TYR A 35 -0.16 12.82 9.75
N GLN A 36 -0.21 13.29 8.51
CA GLN A 36 -0.33 14.72 8.18
C GLN A 36 -1.58 15.34 8.82
N GLU A 37 -2.66 14.59 8.84
CA GLU A 37 -3.93 15.00 9.42
C GLU A 37 -3.84 15.25 10.93
N GLN A 38 -2.93 14.59 11.64
CA GLN A 38 -2.68 14.86 13.06
C GLN A 38 -2.02 16.24 13.25
N ILE A 39 -1.07 16.62 12.40
CA ILE A 39 -0.47 17.96 12.42
C ILE A 39 -1.54 19.04 12.19
N MET A 40 -2.42 18.80 11.21
CA MET A 40 -3.53 19.71 10.92
C MET A 40 -4.53 19.79 12.08
N SER A 41 -4.84 18.68 12.72
CA SER A 41 -5.73 18.63 13.89
C SER A 41 -5.14 19.36 15.10
N ILE A 42 -3.83 19.21 15.34
CA ILE A 42 -3.10 19.94 16.37
C ILE A 42 -3.19 21.45 16.11
N ALA A 43 -2.86 21.90 14.90
CA ALA A 43 -2.93 23.33 14.56
C ALA A 43 -4.35 23.91 14.71
N ARG A 44 -5.36 23.14 14.37
CA ARG A 44 -6.77 23.56 14.50
C ARG A 44 -7.22 23.63 15.95
N LYS A 45 -6.95 22.57 16.73
CA LYS A 45 -7.44 22.45 18.10
C LYS A 45 -6.68 23.37 19.07
N LEU A 46 -5.35 23.43 18.94
CA LEU A 46 -4.53 24.14 19.93
C LEU A 46 -4.18 25.57 19.51
N ALA A 47 -4.13 25.88 18.22
CA ALA A 47 -3.77 27.20 17.72
C ALA A 47 -4.88 27.90 16.92
N GLY A 48 -6.12 27.34 16.89
CA GLY A 48 -7.29 27.99 16.30
C GLY A 48 -7.28 28.10 14.76
N TYR A 49 -6.46 27.34 14.07
CA TYR A 49 -6.40 27.38 12.61
C TYR A 49 -7.69 26.89 11.95
N THR A 50 -8.07 27.53 10.83
CA THR A 50 -9.04 26.95 9.89
C THR A 50 -8.44 25.69 9.23
N LEU A 51 -9.29 24.85 8.63
CA LEU A 51 -8.81 23.65 7.92
C LEU A 51 -7.81 24.02 6.79
N GLY A 52 -8.12 25.05 6.00
CA GLY A 52 -7.24 25.54 4.94
C GLY A 52 -5.93 26.11 5.48
N GLY A 53 -6.00 26.90 6.57
CA GLY A 53 -4.80 27.43 7.25
C GLY A 53 -3.90 26.33 7.80
N ALA A 54 -4.47 25.29 8.38
CA ALA A 54 -3.72 24.15 8.89
C ALA A 54 -3.02 23.35 7.76
N ASP A 55 -3.63 23.21 6.58
CA ASP A 55 -2.97 22.59 5.42
C ASP A 55 -1.82 23.45 4.89
N LEU A 56 -1.99 24.78 4.84
CA LEU A 56 -0.89 25.68 4.47
C LEU A 56 0.27 25.60 5.45
N LEU A 57 -0.01 25.58 6.76
CA LEU A 57 1.02 25.39 7.80
C LEU A 57 1.77 24.07 7.60
N ARG A 58 1.05 22.96 7.44
CA ARG A 58 1.65 21.65 7.19
C ARG A 58 2.58 21.65 5.96
N ARG A 59 2.15 22.26 4.85
CA ARG A 59 2.97 22.39 3.63
C ARG A 59 4.20 23.26 3.85
N ALA A 60 4.06 24.35 4.60
CA ALA A 60 5.17 25.23 4.94
C ALA A 60 6.23 24.52 5.78
N MET A 61 5.80 23.80 6.83
CA MET A 61 6.68 22.99 7.68
C MET A 61 7.42 21.91 6.87
N GLY A 62 6.74 21.27 5.92
CA GLY A 62 7.32 20.24 5.04
C GLY A 62 8.46 20.76 4.14
N LYS A 63 8.49 22.05 3.80
CA LYS A 63 9.57 22.66 3.02
C LYS A 63 10.90 22.78 3.77
N LYS A 64 10.89 22.72 5.10
CA LYS A 64 12.06 22.78 6.01
C LYS A 64 13.00 23.98 5.77
N LYS A 65 12.52 25.05 5.15
CA LYS A 65 13.30 26.29 4.99
C LYS A 65 13.16 27.13 6.25
N LYS A 66 14.28 27.55 6.84
CA LYS A 66 14.35 28.24 8.14
C LYS A 66 13.43 29.46 8.17
N HIS A 67 13.51 30.37 7.17
CA HIS A 67 12.67 31.56 7.12
C HIS A 67 11.17 31.24 7.07
N ILE A 68 10.75 30.20 6.34
CA ILE A 68 9.35 29.77 6.26
C ILE A 68 8.86 29.24 7.61
N LEU A 69 9.72 28.50 8.33
CA LEU A 69 9.39 28.00 9.66
C LEU A 69 9.24 29.14 10.66
N GLU A 70 10.16 30.11 10.64
CA GLU A 70 10.09 31.32 11.50
C GLU A 70 8.83 32.15 11.23
N GLU A 71 8.49 32.39 9.94
CA GLU A 71 7.29 33.12 9.54
C GLU A 71 6.00 32.41 10.00
N ASN A 72 5.96 31.07 9.96
CA ASN A 72 4.78 30.32 10.36
C ASN A 72 4.72 30.04 11.88
N PHE A 73 5.81 30.14 12.59
CA PHE A 73 5.83 30.01 14.04
C PHE A 73 5.07 31.17 14.73
N ILE A 74 5.19 32.40 14.20
CA ILE A 74 4.56 33.58 14.79
C ILE A 74 3.04 33.43 14.93
N PRO A 75 2.25 33.16 13.86
CA PRO A 75 0.82 32.98 13.98
C PRO A 75 0.45 31.72 14.78
N PHE A 76 1.24 30.66 14.72
CA PHE A 76 1.01 29.46 15.52
C PHE A 76 1.14 29.75 17.02
N GLN A 77 2.23 30.45 17.41
CA GLN A 77 2.45 30.86 18.79
C GLN A 77 1.33 31.81 19.28
N ALA A 78 0.94 32.79 18.46
CA ALA A 78 -0.15 33.70 18.82
C ALA A 78 -1.46 32.95 19.08
N GLY A 79 -1.86 32.05 18.19
CA GLY A 79 -3.06 31.26 18.36
C GLY A 79 -3.04 30.35 19.60
N MET A 80 -1.91 29.70 19.88
CA MET A 80 -1.79 28.88 21.08
C MET A 80 -1.83 29.72 22.37
N ARG A 81 -1.23 30.92 22.39
CA ARG A 81 -1.33 31.86 23.53
C ARG A 81 -2.77 32.29 23.79
N GLU A 82 -3.56 32.55 22.74
CA GLU A 82 -4.99 32.86 22.86
C GLU A 82 -5.78 31.71 23.51
N HIS A 83 -5.33 30.46 23.32
CA HIS A 83 -5.89 29.26 23.97
C HIS A 83 -5.30 28.97 25.35
N GLY A 84 -4.40 29.84 25.86
CA GLY A 84 -3.90 29.78 27.23
C GLY A 84 -2.67 28.93 27.46
N TYR A 85 -1.98 28.49 26.43
CA TYR A 85 -0.73 27.71 26.55
C TYR A 85 0.48 28.60 26.86
N SER A 86 1.39 28.08 27.66
CA SER A 86 2.67 28.74 27.96
C SER A 86 3.65 28.71 26.78
N ASP A 87 4.58 29.64 26.73
CA ASP A 87 5.60 29.70 25.67
C ASP A 87 6.47 28.44 25.63
N ASP A 88 6.73 27.83 26.78
CA ASP A 88 7.48 26.56 26.86
C ASP A 88 6.73 25.41 26.24
N ALA A 89 5.43 25.28 26.52
CA ALA A 89 4.57 24.30 25.88
C ALA A 89 4.51 24.48 24.37
N ILE A 90 4.35 25.73 23.89
CA ILE A 90 4.29 26.09 22.47
C ILE A 90 5.59 25.71 21.77
N GLN A 91 6.73 26.09 22.33
CA GLN A 91 8.04 25.79 21.73
C GLN A 91 8.29 24.27 21.69
N THR A 92 7.99 23.58 22.79
CA THR A 92 8.11 22.12 22.86
C THR A 92 7.29 21.42 21.78
N LEU A 93 6.04 21.84 21.59
CA LEU A 93 5.17 21.27 20.56
C LEU A 93 5.70 21.56 19.16
N TRP A 94 6.10 22.79 18.88
CA TRP A 94 6.67 23.19 17.60
C TRP A 94 7.89 22.36 17.22
N ASP A 95 8.83 22.20 18.17
CA ASP A 95 10.07 21.45 17.98
C ASP A 95 9.80 19.95 17.71
N VAL A 96 8.71 19.41 18.23
CA VAL A 96 8.26 18.05 17.90
C VAL A 96 7.58 17.99 16.54
N MET A 97 6.77 18.98 16.17
CA MET A 97 6.00 18.96 14.92
C MET A 97 6.87 19.16 13.67
N VAL A 98 7.83 20.07 13.71
CA VAL A 98 8.66 20.45 12.54
C VAL A 98 9.40 19.27 11.91
N PRO A 99 10.11 18.41 12.64
CA PRO A 99 10.77 17.25 12.06
C PRO A 99 9.80 16.29 11.35
N PHE A 100 8.62 16.11 11.93
CA PHE A 100 7.61 15.16 11.41
C PHE A 100 6.83 15.67 10.20
N ALA A 101 6.65 16.98 10.06
CA ALA A 101 5.86 17.55 8.97
C ALA A 101 6.35 17.16 7.57
N GLY A 102 7.66 16.92 7.42
CA GLY A 102 8.25 16.47 6.15
C GLY A 102 8.20 14.96 5.91
N TYR A 103 7.85 14.16 6.93
CA TYR A 103 7.77 12.70 6.86
C TYR A 103 6.40 12.15 7.21
N ALA A 104 5.47 13.00 7.65
CA ALA A 104 4.13 12.59 8.01
C ALA A 104 3.38 11.99 6.82
N PHE A 105 2.75 10.85 7.05
CA PHE A 105 2.09 10.08 6.00
C PHE A 105 0.63 10.53 5.83
N ASN A 106 0.12 10.47 4.60
CA ASN A 106 -1.29 10.77 4.34
C ASN A 106 -2.17 9.62 4.87
N LYS A 107 -3.10 9.92 5.79
CA LYS A 107 -3.96 8.92 6.42
C LYS A 107 -4.94 8.28 5.43
N SER A 108 -5.49 9.07 4.50
CA SER A 108 -6.42 8.56 3.48
C SER A 108 -5.71 7.58 2.54
N HIS A 109 -4.46 7.87 2.16
CA HIS A 109 -3.63 6.95 1.38
C HIS A 109 -3.35 5.66 2.16
N ALA A 110 -3.00 5.76 3.44
CA ALA A 110 -2.80 4.59 4.30
C ALA A 110 -4.06 3.73 4.42
N ALA A 111 -5.24 4.34 4.55
CA ALA A 111 -6.51 3.63 4.63
C ALA A 111 -6.83 2.90 3.31
N GLY A 112 -6.64 3.56 2.16
CA GLY A 112 -6.84 2.96 0.84
C GLY A 112 -5.94 1.75 0.60
N TYR A 113 -4.64 1.90 0.81
CA TYR A 113 -3.71 0.79 0.67
C TYR A 113 -3.86 -0.30 1.74
N GLY A 114 -4.29 0.06 2.94
CA GLY A 114 -4.65 -0.90 3.97
C GLY A 114 -5.81 -1.80 3.54
N LEU A 115 -6.82 -1.23 2.87
CA LEU A 115 -7.93 -1.98 2.30
C LEU A 115 -7.48 -2.92 1.18
N VAL A 116 -6.63 -2.44 0.25
CA VAL A 116 -6.05 -3.28 -0.81
C VAL A 116 -5.23 -4.43 -0.20
N SER A 117 -4.41 -4.14 0.80
CA SER A 117 -3.63 -5.18 1.51
C SER A 117 -4.53 -6.21 2.20
N TYR A 118 -5.65 -5.77 2.77
CA TYR A 118 -6.64 -6.68 3.33
C TYR A 118 -7.28 -7.57 2.25
N TRP A 119 -7.69 -6.99 1.13
CA TRP A 119 -8.28 -7.76 0.02
C TRP A 119 -7.32 -8.81 -0.53
N THR A 120 -6.06 -8.46 -0.77
CA THR A 120 -5.06 -9.40 -1.25
C THR A 120 -4.80 -10.53 -0.26
N ALA A 121 -4.72 -10.21 1.03
CA ALA A 121 -4.58 -11.22 2.09
C ALA A 121 -5.81 -12.12 2.19
N TYR A 122 -7.03 -11.56 2.11
CA TYR A 122 -8.28 -12.28 2.13
C TYR A 122 -8.39 -13.24 0.93
N LEU A 123 -8.11 -12.76 -0.29
CA LEU A 123 -8.15 -13.58 -1.50
C LEU A 123 -7.11 -14.70 -1.44
N LYS A 124 -5.88 -14.41 -1.00
CA LYS A 124 -4.85 -15.43 -0.82
C LYS A 124 -5.27 -16.52 0.18
N ALA A 125 -5.97 -16.15 1.25
CA ALA A 125 -6.39 -17.09 2.28
C ALA A 125 -7.61 -17.93 1.91
N ASN A 126 -8.55 -17.39 1.15
CA ASN A 126 -9.85 -18.03 0.87
C ASN A 126 -9.97 -18.56 -0.56
N TYR A 127 -9.18 -18.03 -1.50
CA TYR A 127 -9.16 -18.38 -2.93
C TYR A 127 -7.72 -18.48 -3.43
N PRO A 128 -6.91 -19.40 -2.85
CA PRO A 128 -5.46 -19.41 -3.07
C PRO A 128 -5.07 -19.74 -4.52
N ALA A 129 -5.81 -20.63 -5.20
CA ALA A 129 -5.54 -20.99 -6.60
C ALA A 129 -5.84 -19.83 -7.55
N GLU A 130 -6.98 -19.16 -7.40
CA GLU A 130 -7.38 -18.00 -8.20
C GLU A 130 -6.46 -16.82 -7.96
N TYR A 131 -6.14 -16.57 -6.68
CA TYR A 131 -5.19 -15.51 -6.32
C TYR A 131 -3.80 -15.78 -6.89
N GLY A 132 -3.33 -17.01 -6.81
CA GLY A 132 -2.05 -17.46 -7.37
C GLY A 132 -2.00 -17.31 -8.88
N ALA A 133 -3.06 -17.71 -9.58
CA ALA A 133 -3.19 -17.55 -11.03
C ALA A 133 -3.11 -16.08 -11.46
N ALA A 134 -3.88 -15.19 -10.79
CA ALA A 134 -3.85 -13.77 -11.03
C ALA A 134 -2.47 -13.15 -10.73
N LEU A 135 -1.82 -13.58 -9.65
CA LEU A 135 -0.50 -13.12 -9.26
C LEU A 135 0.57 -13.51 -10.29
N LEU A 136 0.59 -14.78 -10.73
CA LEU A 136 1.50 -15.26 -11.78
C LEU A 136 1.27 -14.54 -13.11
N THR A 137 0.04 -14.29 -13.50
CA THR A 137 -0.31 -13.49 -14.68
C THR A 137 0.23 -12.06 -14.57
N SER A 138 0.12 -11.44 -13.39
CA SER A 138 0.51 -10.04 -13.18
C SER A 138 2.01 -9.77 -13.29
N VAL A 139 2.86 -10.77 -13.08
CA VAL A 139 4.32 -10.59 -13.12
C VAL A 139 4.90 -10.73 -14.53
N GLY A 140 4.14 -11.26 -15.50
CA GLY A 140 4.55 -11.33 -16.90
C GLY A 140 5.96 -11.93 -17.09
N ASP A 141 6.86 -11.13 -17.69
CA ASP A 141 8.22 -11.55 -18.03
C ASP A 141 9.25 -11.45 -16.89
N ASP A 142 8.85 -11.00 -15.69
CA ASP A 142 9.72 -10.90 -14.52
C ASP A 142 10.03 -12.30 -13.96
N LYS A 143 11.12 -12.90 -14.45
CA LYS A 143 11.48 -14.29 -14.12
C LYS A 143 11.78 -14.52 -12.66
N ASP A 144 12.36 -13.53 -11.98
CA ASP A 144 12.72 -13.65 -10.57
C ASP A 144 11.46 -13.68 -9.70
N LYS A 145 10.52 -12.81 -9.98
CA LYS A 145 9.21 -12.83 -9.31
C LYS A 145 8.40 -14.07 -9.66
N MET A 146 8.42 -14.49 -10.93
CA MET A 146 7.76 -15.72 -11.36
C MET A 146 8.28 -16.92 -10.57
N ALA A 147 9.60 -17.09 -10.46
CA ALA A 147 10.21 -18.18 -9.71
C ALA A 147 9.85 -18.14 -8.22
N MET A 148 9.85 -16.93 -7.63
CA MET A 148 9.47 -16.73 -6.23
C MET A 148 8.01 -17.13 -5.97
N TYR A 149 7.08 -16.72 -6.82
CA TYR A 149 5.67 -17.03 -6.66
C TYR A 149 5.35 -18.50 -6.96
N LEU A 150 6.02 -19.12 -7.92
CA LEU A 150 5.91 -20.56 -8.15
C LEU A 150 6.40 -21.37 -6.93
N ALA A 151 7.47 -20.92 -6.26
CA ALA A 151 7.94 -21.53 -5.01
C ALA A 151 6.91 -21.34 -3.88
N ASP A 152 6.27 -20.18 -3.78
CA ASP A 152 5.21 -19.91 -2.79
C ASP A 152 3.99 -20.79 -3.03
N MET A 153 3.56 -20.99 -4.29
CA MET A 153 2.46 -21.92 -4.61
C MET A 153 2.77 -23.35 -4.18
N ARG A 154 3.99 -23.83 -4.49
CA ARG A 154 4.42 -25.18 -4.07
C ARG A 154 4.42 -25.34 -2.53
N ALA A 155 4.86 -24.30 -1.81
CA ALA A 155 4.85 -24.32 -0.34
C ALA A 155 3.42 -24.37 0.24
N GLN A 156 2.43 -23.88 -0.51
CA GLN A 156 1.00 -23.94 -0.18
C GLN A 156 0.32 -25.20 -0.72
N HIS A 157 1.06 -26.16 -1.29
CA HIS A 157 0.56 -27.39 -1.91
C HIS A 157 -0.34 -27.16 -3.13
N ILE A 158 -0.22 -26.01 -3.80
CA ILE A 158 -0.91 -25.69 -5.06
C ILE A 158 0.00 -26.12 -6.20
N ASN A 159 -0.46 -27.04 -7.04
CA ASN A 159 0.29 -27.47 -8.21
C ASN A 159 0.12 -26.48 -9.33
N VAL A 160 1.22 -26.19 -10.04
CA VAL A 160 1.13 -25.45 -11.31
C VAL A 160 1.26 -26.48 -12.44
N LEU A 161 0.13 -26.77 -13.06
CA LEU A 161 0.00 -27.75 -14.14
C LEU A 161 0.71 -27.24 -15.41
N PRO A 162 1.35 -28.12 -16.18
CA PRO A 162 2.04 -27.73 -17.40
C PRO A 162 1.08 -27.09 -18.42
N PRO A 163 1.59 -26.27 -19.34
CA PRO A 163 0.77 -25.74 -20.43
C PRO A 163 0.23 -26.86 -21.31
N ASP A 164 -1.01 -26.70 -21.77
CA ASP A 164 -1.72 -27.65 -22.62
C ASP A 164 -2.54 -26.86 -23.66
N VAL A 165 -2.34 -27.11 -24.92
CA VAL A 165 -2.98 -26.35 -26.01
C VAL A 165 -4.52 -26.49 -26.03
N ASN A 166 -5.06 -27.56 -25.45
CA ASN A 166 -6.50 -27.80 -25.39
C ASN A 166 -7.15 -27.33 -24.09
N ALA A 167 -6.35 -27.11 -23.03
CA ALA A 167 -6.85 -26.81 -21.68
C ALA A 167 -6.35 -25.49 -21.10
N SER A 168 -5.27 -24.92 -21.66
CA SER A 168 -4.71 -23.65 -21.18
C SER A 168 -5.36 -22.46 -21.86
N SER A 169 -5.61 -21.41 -21.08
CA SER A 169 -5.92 -20.08 -21.60
C SER A 169 -4.62 -19.31 -21.89
N LEU A 170 -4.74 -18.08 -22.38
CA LEU A 170 -3.60 -17.20 -22.59
C LEU A 170 -2.90 -16.86 -21.25
N GLU A 171 -3.70 -16.61 -20.22
CA GLU A 171 -3.27 -16.30 -18.86
C GLU A 171 -3.29 -17.55 -17.97
N PHE A 172 -2.64 -17.47 -16.80
CA PHE A 172 -2.79 -18.51 -15.79
C PHE A 172 -4.24 -18.57 -15.30
N THR A 173 -4.77 -19.78 -15.13
CA THR A 173 -6.15 -20.00 -14.68
C THR A 173 -6.20 -21.01 -13.55
N ALA A 174 -7.12 -20.80 -12.60
CA ALA A 174 -7.40 -21.79 -11.57
C ALA A 174 -8.18 -22.98 -12.16
N VAL A 175 -7.79 -24.17 -11.76
CA VAL A 175 -8.45 -25.44 -12.14
C VAL A 175 -8.64 -26.28 -10.87
N GLY A 176 -9.80 -26.14 -10.25
CA GLY A 176 -10.01 -26.69 -8.89
C GLY A 176 -9.10 -26.02 -7.89
N GLU A 177 -8.31 -26.80 -7.17
CA GLU A 177 -7.33 -26.31 -6.19
C GLU A 177 -5.93 -26.03 -6.80
N ASP A 178 -5.76 -26.30 -8.09
CA ASP A 178 -4.50 -26.13 -8.82
C ASP A 178 -4.54 -24.96 -9.80
N ILE A 179 -3.41 -24.63 -10.42
CA ILE A 179 -3.27 -23.56 -11.40
C ILE A 179 -2.78 -24.15 -12.73
N ARG A 180 -3.44 -23.84 -13.82
CA ARG A 180 -3.00 -24.16 -15.18
C ARG A 180 -2.06 -23.08 -15.70
N PHE A 181 -0.93 -23.46 -16.28
CA PHE A 181 0.03 -22.55 -16.89
C PHE A 181 -0.55 -21.88 -18.13
N GLY A 182 -0.44 -20.54 -18.23
CA GLY A 182 -0.94 -19.77 -19.38
C GLY A 182 -0.01 -19.85 -20.59
N LEU A 183 -0.59 -19.98 -21.78
CA LEU A 183 0.18 -20.08 -23.04
C LEU A 183 1.00 -18.81 -23.33
N GLY A 184 0.50 -17.65 -22.95
CA GLY A 184 1.19 -16.36 -23.12
C GLY A 184 2.47 -16.19 -22.28
N ALA A 185 2.63 -16.99 -21.23
CA ALA A 185 3.82 -16.98 -20.38
C ALA A 185 4.93 -17.95 -20.86
N ILE A 186 4.67 -18.72 -21.93
CA ILE A 186 5.66 -19.61 -22.54
C ILE A 186 6.70 -18.75 -23.25
N ARG A 187 7.97 -19.02 -22.97
CA ARG A 187 9.08 -18.29 -23.58
C ARG A 187 9.05 -18.39 -25.10
N ASN A 188 9.12 -17.25 -25.78
CA ASN A 188 9.11 -17.08 -27.24
C ASN A 188 7.74 -17.34 -27.92
N VAL A 189 6.69 -17.69 -27.18
CA VAL A 189 5.33 -17.78 -27.72
C VAL A 189 4.68 -16.38 -27.69
N GLY A 190 4.70 -15.70 -26.55
CA GLY A 190 4.11 -14.37 -26.37
C GLY A 190 2.58 -14.36 -26.52
N ALA A 191 1.98 -13.22 -26.18
CA ALA A 191 0.52 -13.09 -26.19
C ALA A 191 -0.12 -13.26 -27.58
N ASN A 192 0.53 -12.75 -28.64
CA ASN A 192 -0.01 -12.82 -30.00
C ASN A 192 -0.04 -14.25 -30.54
N ALA A 193 1.08 -15.00 -30.37
CA ALA A 193 1.11 -16.39 -30.80
C ALA A 193 0.17 -17.27 -29.96
N GLY A 194 0.11 -17.05 -28.64
CA GLY A 194 -0.84 -17.72 -27.76
C GLY A 194 -2.31 -17.49 -28.16
N ALA A 195 -2.68 -16.28 -28.56
CA ALA A 195 -4.01 -15.96 -29.06
C ALA A 195 -4.34 -16.69 -30.38
N VAL A 196 -3.39 -16.78 -31.31
CA VAL A 196 -3.54 -17.52 -32.56
C VAL A 196 -3.75 -19.02 -32.28
N PHE A 197 -2.98 -19.58 -31.34
CA PHE A 197 -3.18 -21.00 -30.94
C PHE A 197 -4.57 -21.25 -30.36
N LEU A 198 -5.09 -20.36 -29.51
CA LEU A 198 -6.42 -20.51 -28.94
C LEU A 198 -7.51 -20.40 -29.98
N SER A 199 -7.43 -19.42 -30.90
CA SER A 199 -8.40 -19.27 -32.00
C SER A 199 -8.42 -20.52 -32.92
N ALA A 200 -7.24 -21.03 -33.25
CA ALA A 200 -7.16 -22.24 -34.07
C ALA A 200 -7.69 -23.50 -33.34
N ALA A 201 -7.45 -23.62 -32.05
CA ALA A 201 -7.99 -24.72 -31.25
C ALA A 201 -9.53 -24.68 -31.14
N GLU A 202 -10.12 -23.48 -31.05
CA GLU A 202 -11.58 -23.29 -31.09
C GLU A 202 -12.20 -23.68 -32.43
N GLU A 203 -11.51 -23.37 -33.56
CA GLU A 203 -11.97 -23.69 -34.90
C GLU A 203 -11.92 -25.21 -35.21
N ILE A 204 -10.90 -25.90 -34.68
CA ILE A 204 -10.67 -27.35 -34.95
C ILE A 204 -11.49 -28.24 -34.03
N GLY A 205 -11.94 -27.73 -32.88
CA GLY A 205 -12.68 -28.47 -31.87
C GLY A 205 -11.79 -29.34 -30.97
N THR A 206 -12.28 -29.63 -29.76
CA THR A 206 -11.54 -30.29 -28.67
C THR A 206 -11.24 -31.79 -28.90
N GLU A 207 -11.62 -32.37 -30.00
CA GLU A 207 -11.34 -33.79 -30.32
C GLU A 207 -10.02 -33.99 -31.10
N SER A 208 -9.38 -32.90 -31.53
CA SER A 208 -8.11 -32.95 -32.27
C SER A 208 -6.92 -32.88 -31.32
N ASN A 209 -6.05 -33.90 -31.40
CA ASN A 209 -4.84 -33.90 -30.61
C ASN A 209 -3.80 -32.91 -31.18
N CYS A 210 -2.76 -32.59 -30.41
CA CYS A 210 -1.71 -31.62 -30.72
C CYS A 210 -1.03 -31.84 -32.09
N PHE A 211 -1.01 -33.05 -32.62
CA PHE A 211 -0.43 -33.41 -33.93
C PHE A 211 -1.25 -32.88 -35.11
N THR A 212 -2.58 -32.93 -35.02
CA THR A 212 -3.48 -32.41 -36.08
C THR A 212 -3.37 -30.89 -36.19
N PHE A 213 -3.09 -30.19 -35.09
CA PHE A 213 -2.89 -28.75 -35.06
C PHE A 213 -1.59 -28.33 -35.79
N LEU A 214 -0.48 -29.04 -35.57
CA LEU A 214 0.81 -28.74 -36.22
C LEU A 214 0.79 -28.92 -37.73
N ASP A 215 0.00 -29.88 -38.22
CA ASP A 215 -0.18 -30.15 -39.67
C ASP A 215 -1.00 -29.07 -40.39
N GLN A 216 -1.81 -28.30 -39.66
CA GLN A 216 -2.67 -27.24 -40.26
C GLN A 216 -2.04 -25.83 -40.19
N VAL A 217 -1.02 -25.64 -39.38
CA VAL A 217 -0.31 -24.34 -39.21
C VAL A 217 1.04 -24.31 -39.93
N SER A 218 1.49 -25.45 -40.52
CA SER A 218 2.67 -25.54 -41.36
C SER A 218 2.31 -25.28 -42.84
#